data_487e855a504b581adcbbaf8f2f215046
#
_entry.id   487e855a504b581adcbbaf8f2f215046
#
_cell.length_a   1.000
_cell.length_b   1.000
_cell.length_c   1.000
_cell.angle_alpha   90.00
_cell.angle_beta   90.00
_cell.angle_gamma   90.00
#
_symmetry.space_group_name_H-M   'P 1'
#
loop_
_entity.id
_entity.type
_entity.pdbx_description
1 polymer ?
#
loop_
_entity_poly.entity_id
_entity_poly.type
_entity_poly.pdbx_seq_one_letter_code
_entity_poly.pdbx_strand_id
1 'polypeptide(L)'
;MELLPYGVAVRSIYVPDRNGKMTDICLGYDELESYRHMDACFGGTIGRCANRIAGAAFSIDGTAYRVTANEGRNCLHGGNEGFHKKLWDFTCAENAVTFTYTSPDGEV
;
A
#
# COMPACT_ATOMS: atom_id res chain seq x y z
N MET A 1 2.15 17.85 -2.50
CA MET A 1 1.91 16.40 -2.21
C MET A 1 3.15 15.83 -1.58
N GLU A 2 3.00 15.01 -0.56
CA GLU A 2 4.08 14.25 0.08
C GLU A 2 3.85 12.76 -0.14
N LEU A 3 4.90 12.06 -0.54
CA LEU A 3 4.90 10.63 -0.82
C LEU A 3 5.98 9.96 0.02
N LEU A 4 5.71 8.76 0.50
CA LEU A 4 6.66 7.94 1.25
C LEU A 4 7.10 6.75 0.40
N PRO A 5 8.39 6.39 0.39
CA PRO A 5 8.84 5.17 -0.29
C PRO A 5 8.38 3.89 0.42
N TYR A 6 8.02 3.95 1.68
CA TYR A 6 7.39 2.84 2.40
C TYR A 6 5.93 2.71 1.98
N GLY A 7 5.61 1.61 1.30
CA GLY A 7 4.27 1.33 0.79
C GLY A 7 3.80 2.26 -0.33
N VAL A 8 4.68 3.13 -0.87
CA VAL A 8 4.31 4.21 -1.81
C VAL A 8 3.14 5.01 -1.26
N ALA A 9 3.19 5.33 0.03
CA ALA A 9 2.06 5.96 0.69
C ALA A 9 1.96 7.45 0.32
N VAL A 10 0.75 7.86 -0.07
CA VAL A 10 0.39 9.28 -0.19
C VAL A 10 0.15 9.80 1.22
N ARG A 11 1.12 10.57 1.76
CA ARG A 11 1.04 11.12 3.11
C ARG A 11 0.19 12.36 3.18
N SER A 12 0.41 13.30 2.25
CA SER A 12 -0.27 14.59 2.25
C SER A 12 -0.55 15.10 0.86
N ILE A 13 -1.73 15.67 0.67
CA ILE A 13 -2.12 16.43 -0.52
C ILE A 13 -2.68 17.77 -0.05
N TYR A 14 -1.96 18.86 -0.30
CA TYR A 14 -2.41 20.19 0.05
C TYR A 14 -3.17 20.82 -1.12
N VAL A 15 -4.38 21.26 -0.85
CA VAL A 15 -5.22 21.99 -1.81
C VAL A 15 -5.74 23.29 -1.16
N PRO A 16 -5.96 24.37 -1.93
CA PRO A 16 -6.58 25.57 -1.38
C PRO A 16 -8.07 25.34 -1.11
N ASP A 17 -8.55 25.82 0.03
CA ASP A 17 -9.96 25.95 0.30
C ASP A 17 -10.56 27.16 -0.47
N ARG A 18 -11.86 27.43 -0.31
CA ARG A 18 -12.54 28.56 -0.96
C ARG A 18 -11.97 29.93 -0.62
N ASN A 19 -11.19 30.05 0.46
CA ASN A 19 -10.53 31.27 0.90
C ASN A 19 -9.05 31.33 0.51
N GLY A 20 -8.56 30.31 -0.22
CA GLY A 20 -7.16 30.18 -0.63
C GLY A 20 -6.24 29.60 0.44
N LYS A 21 -6.76 29.15 1.60
CA LYS A 21 -5.97 28.52 2.64
C LYS A 21 -5.62 27.09 2.24
N MET A 22 -4.33 26.78 2.17
CA MET A 22 -3.83 25.42 1.89
C MET A 22 -4.17 24.48 3.05
N THR A 23 -4.85 23.39 2.73
CA THR A 23 -5.28 22.37 3.71
C THR A 23 -4.93 20.99 3.20
N ASP A 24 -4.38 20.15 4.07
CA ASP A 24 -4.17 18.73 3.77
C ASP A 24 -5.51 18.01 3.75
N ILE A 25 -5.77 17.28 2.67
CA ILE A 25 -7.00 16.51 2.46
C ILE A 25 -6.79 14.99 2.58
N CYS A 26 -5.58 14.55 2.93
CA CYS A 26 -5.30 13.13 3.13
C CYS A 26 -5.51 12.72 4.58
N LEU A 27 -6.08 11.55 4.77
CA LEU A 27 -6.05 10.86 6.04
C LEU A 27 -4.73 10.11 6.16
N GLY A 28 -3.94 10.41 7.17
CA GLY A 28 -2.61 9.83 7.37
C GLY A 28 -2.16 9.95 8.82
N TYR A 29 -0.91 9.58 9.07
CA TYR A 29 -0.25 9.71 10.37
C TYR A 29 0.74 10.88 10.35
N ASP A 30 0.86 11.56 11.50
CA ASP A 30 1.83 12.64 11.67
C ASP A 30 3.27 12.09 11.70
N GLU A 31 3.45 10.95 12.37
CA GLU A 31 4.76 10.31 12.56
C GLU A 31 5.02 9.22 11.53
N LEU A 32 6.22 9.23 10.92
CA LEU A 32 6.60 8.22 9.92
C LEU A 32 6.62 6.80 10.46
N GLU A 33 7.00 6.65 11.73
CA GLU A 33 7.05 5.34 12.38
C GLU A 33 5.67 4.69 12.50
N SER A 34 4.61 5.50 12.59
CA SER A 34 3.24 5.01 12.62
C SER A 34 2.84 4.26 11.35
N TYR A 35 3.37 4.63 10.18
CA TYR A 35 3.15 3.89 8.94
C TYR A 35 3.71 2.46 8.97
N ARG A 36 4.73 2.20 9.79
CA ARG A 36 5.35 0.88 9.92
C ARG A 36 4.61 -0.05 10.88
N HIS A 37 3.93 0.52 11.88
CA HIS A 37 3.36 -0.23 13.01
C HIS A 37 1.83 -0.27 13.02
N MET A 38 1.17 0.61 12.30
CA MET A 38 -0.29 0.67 12.27
C MET A 38 -0.85 -0.12 11.09
N ASP A 39 -1.91 -0.88 11.34
CA ASP A 39 -2.53 -1.74 10.32
C ASP A 39 -3.45 -1.00 9.32
N ALA A 40 -3.72 0.30 9.54
CA ALA A 40 -4.47 1.09 8.58
C ALA A 40 -3.59 1.42 7.37
N CYS A 41 -4.02 1.01 6.19
CA CYS A 41 -3.29 1.19 4.93
C CYS A 41 -3.43 2.61 4.37
N PHE A 42 -3.35 3.66 5.21
CA PHE A 42 -3.54 5.05 4.78
C PHE A 42 -2.59 5.43 3.65
N GLY A 43 -3.18 5.82 2.52
CA GLY A 43 -2.45 6.24 1.33
C GLY A 43 -1.60 5.16 0.65
N GLY A 44 -1.51 3.97 1.24
CA GLY A 44 -0.59 2.91 0.79
C GLY A 44 -1.03 2.23 -0.50
N THR A 45 -0.04 1.75 -1.26
CA THR A 45 -0.25 0.93 -2.46
C THR A 45 -0.61 -0.49 -2.06
N ILE A 46 -1.81 -0.93 -2.43
CA ILE A 46 -2.32 -2.24 -2.11
C ILE A 46 -1.96 -3.25 -3.20
N GLY A 47 -1.40 -4.37 -2.82
CA GLY A 47 -1.01 -5.46 -3.72
C GLY A 47 -0.42 -6.66 -2.96
N ARG A 48 -0.23 -7.83 -3.70
CA ARG A 48 -0.55 -7.99 -5.12
C ARG A 48 -2.05 -7.92 -5.42
N CYS A 49 -2.89 -8.48 -4.57
CA CYS A 49 -4.33 -8.50 -4.73
C CYS A 49 -4.97 -7.55 -3.72
N ALA A 50 -5.76 -6.61 -4.20
CA ALA A 50 -6.54 -5.74 -3.34
C ALA A 50 -7.77 -6.49 -2.82
N ASN A 51 -8.23 -6.10 -1.61
CA ASN A 51 -9.37 -6.69 -0.94
C ASN A 51 -9.11 -8.18 -0.59
N ARG A 52 -10.12 -9.05 -0.62
CA ARG A 52 -10.06 -10.38 -0.03
C ARG A 52 -9.97 -11.51 -1.05
N ILE A 53 -9.11 -12.48 -0.72
CA ILE A 53 -9.14 -13.83 -1.32
C ILE A 53 -9.76 -14.75 -0.28
N ALA A 54 -10.96 -15.24 -0.56
CA ALA A 54 -11.73 -16.08 0.36
C ALA A 54 -10.98 -17.40 0.64
N GLY A 55 -10.92 -17.80 1.90
CA GLY A 55 -10.21 -18.99 2.32
C GLY A 55 -8.71 -18.98 2.07
N ALA A 56 -8.13 -17.80 1.76
CA ALA A 56 -6.70 -17.63 1.44
C ALA A 56 -6.20 -18.64 0.40
N ALA A 57 -7.03 -18.95 -0.61
CA ALA A 57 -6.67 -19.88 -1.67
C ALA A 57 -7.42 -19.56 -2.97
N PHE A 58 -6.80 -19.90 -4.09
CA PHE A 58 -7.39 -19.82 -5.42
C PHE A 58 -6.80 -20.89 -6.34
N SER A 59 -7.35 -21.06 -7.52
CA SER A 59 -6.83 -22.01 -8.52
C SER A 59 -6.65 -21.32 -9.85
N ILE A 60 -5.58 -21.67 -10.56
CA ILE A 60 -5.33 -21.27 -11.95
C ILE A 60 -5.05 -22.57 -12.73
N ASP A 61 -5.80 -22.79 -13.80
CA ASP A 61 -5.67 -23.98 -14.69
C ASP A 61 -5.64 -25.31 -13.92
N GLY A 62 -6.48 -25.43 -12.86
CA GLY A 62 -6.57 -26.62 -12.04
C GLY A 62 -5.49 -26.76 -10.96
N THR A 63 -4.48 -25.89 -10.94
CA THR A 63 -3.46 -25.85 -9.90
C THR A 63 -3.91 -24.95 -8.75
N ALA A 64 -3.90 -25.49 -7.53
CA ALA A 64 -4.29 -24.75 -6.33
C ALA A 64 -3.10 -23.97 -5.75
N TYR A 65 -3.34 -22.70 -5.42
CA TYR A 65 -2.41 -21.82 -4.75
C TYR A 65 -2.94 -21.40 -3.40
N ARG A 66 -2.06 -21.31 -2.42
CA ARG A 66 -2.37 -20.80 -1.08
C ARG A 66 -1.59 -19.54 -0.84
N VAL A 67 -2.23 -18.58 -0.17
CA VAL A 67 -1.67 -17.29 0.24
C VAL A 67 -1.82 -17.12 1.74
N THR A 68 -1.18 -16.10 2.31
CA THR A 68 -1.22 -15.84 3.75
C THR A 68 -2.62 -15.45 4.22
N ALA A 69 -3.15 -16.15 5.21
CA ALA A 69 -4.39 -15.77 5.88
C ALA A 69 -4.09 -14.76 7.00
N ASN A 70 -4.30 -13.48 6.71
CA ASN A 70 -4.05 -12.37 7.65
C ASN A 70 -5.33 -11.72 8.18
N GLU A 71 -6.50 -12.16 7.71
CA GLU A 71 -7.80 -11.69 8.20
C GLU A 71 -8.73 -12.91 8.40
N GLY A 72 -8.69 -13.46 9.61
CA GLY A 72 -9.38 -14.71 9.92
C GLY A 72 -8.91 -15.83 8.99
N ARG A 73 -9.81 -16.39 8.17
CA ARG A 73 -9.46 -17.41 7.16
C ARG A 73 -9.12 -16.85 5.78
N ASN A 74 -9.20 -15.52 5.59
CA ASN A 74 -9.05 -14.88 4.30
C ASN A 74 -7.67 -14.22 4.18
N CYS A 75 -7.20 -14.04 2.95
CA CYS A 75 -6.13 -13.12 2.65
C CYS A 75 -6.72 -11.74 2.37
N LEU A 76 -6.22 -10.71 3.03
CA LEU A 76 -6.60 -9.31 2.83
C LEU A 76 -5.40 -8.51 2.38
N HIS A 77 -5.56 -7.74 1.29
CA HIS A 77 -4.61 -6.72 0.84
C HIS A 77 -3.17 -7.21 0.61
N GLY A 78 -3.00 -8.45 0.13
CA GLY A 78 -1.69 -9.03 -0.15
C GLY A 78 -1.03 -9.72 1.05
N GLY A 79 -1.81 -10.03 2.11
CA GLY A 79 -1.30 -10.79 3.24
C GLY A 79 -0.56 -9.94 4.27
N ASN A 80 0.28 -10.59 5.09
CA ASN A 80 1.02 -9.91 6.16
C ASN A 80 2.08 -8.95 5.63
N GLU A 81 2.60 -9.21 4.44
CA GLU A 81 3.71 -8.54 3.79
C GLU A 81 3.30 -7.88 2.46
N GLY A 82 2.07 -7.34 2.40
CA GLY A 82 1.56 -6.67 1.21
C GLY A 82 2.40 -5.46 0.78
N PHE A 83 2.15 -4.97 -0.43
CA PHE A 83 2.94 -3.88 -1.05
C PHE A 83 3.00 -2.59 -0.23
N HIS A 84 1.98 -2.32 0.57
CA HIS A 84 1.93 -1.19 1.50
C HIS A 84 2.93 -1.29 2.67
N LYS A 85 3.56 -2.45 2.87
CA LYS A 85 4.59 -2.71 3.89
C LYS A 85 6.00 -2.87 3.32
N LYS A 86 6.18 -2.62 2.03
CA LYS A 86 7.49 -2.72 1.37
C LYS A 86 8.15 -1.36 1.21
N LEU A 87 9.47 -1.36 1.26
CA LEU A 87 10.25 -0.19 0.87
C LEU A 87 10.49 -0.26 -0.63
N TRP A 88 10.09 0.79 -1.34
CA TRP A 88 10.21 0.89 -2.78
C TRP A 88 11.38 1.79 -3.16
N ASP A 89 12.10 1.46 -4.20
CA ASP A 89 13.03 2.38 -4.85
C ASP A 89 12.25 3.49 -5.56
N PHE A 90 12.86 4.67 -5.70
CA PHE A 90 12.19 5.77 -6.39
C PHE A 90 13.16 6.67 -7.16
N THR A 91 12.63 7.30 -8.20
CA THR A 91 13.29 8.35 -8.96
C THR A 91 12.35 9.55 -9.12
N CYS A 92 12.93 10.76 -9.02
CA CYS A 92 12.18 12.00 -9.16
C CYS A 92 12.46 12.63 -10.53
N ALA A 93 11.40 13.17 -11.14
CA ALA A 93 11.45 14.06 -12.29
C ALA A 93 10.77 15.39 -11.91
N GLU A 94 10.76 16.37 -12.82
CA GLU A 94 10.22 17.70 -12.53
C GLU A 94 8.78 17.67 -11.97
N ASN A 95 7.92 16.85 -12.55
CA ASN A 95 6.49 16.76 -12.19
C ASN A 95 6.04 15.32 -11.90
N ALA A 96 6.98 14.41 -11.60
CA ALA A 96 6.65 13.01 -11.38
C ALA A 96 7.64 12.33 -10.41
N VAL A 97 7.14 11.34 -9.69
CA VAL A 97 7.95 10.38 -8.95
C VAL A 97 7.59 9.00 -9.46
N THR A 98 8.58 8.22 -9.83
CA THR A 98 8.40 6.81 -10.22
C THR A 98 8.89 5.93 -9.08
N PHE A 99 8.04 5.03 -8.62
CA PHE A 99 8.40 4.01 -7.63
C PHE A 99 8.50 2.65 -8.31
N THR A 100 9.50 1.88 -7.91
CA THR A 100 9.73 0.53 -8.42
C THR A 100 9.96 -0.45 -7.28
N TYR A 101 9.38 -1.63 -7.41
CA TYR A 101 9.57 -2.75 -6.51
C TYR A 101 9.53 -4.04 -7.30
N THR A 102 10.50 -4.92 -7.08
CA THR A 102 10.50 -6.26 -7.67
C THR A 102 9.96 -7.24 -6.62
N SER A 103 8.74 -7.70 -6.84
CA SER A 103 8.12 -8.70 -5.99
C SER A 103 8.58 -10.10 -6.44
N PRO A 104 9.30 -10.86 -5.60
CA PRO A 104 9.78 -12.19 -5.96
C PRO A 104 8.62 -13.18 -6.08
N ASP A 105 8.85 -14.28 -6.80
CA ASP A 105 7.90 -15.40 -6.84
C ASP A 105 7.67 -15.95 -5.43
N GLY A 106 6.41 -16.27 -5.11
CA GLY A 106 6.02 -16.78 -3.80
C GLY A 106 5.90 -15.72 -2.69
N GLU A 107 6.07 -14.43 -2.98
CA GLU A 107 5.82 -13.36 -2.01
C GLU A 107 4.32 -13.16 -1.81
N VAL A 108 3.75 -13.65 -0.70
CA VAL A 108 2.32 -13.51 -0.31
C VAL A 108 2.15 -13.67 1.21
#